data_18fba546d597398aaaf74a53826ea799
#
_entry.id   18fba546d597398aaaf74a53826ea799
#
_cell.length_a   1.000
_cell.length_b   1.000
_cell.length_c   1.000
_cell.angle_alpha   90.00
_cell.angle_beta   90.00
_cell.angle_gamma   90.00
#
_symmetry.space_group_name_H-M   'P 1'
#
loop_
_entity.id
_entity.type
_entity.pdbx_description
1 polymer ?
#
loop_
_entity_poly.entity_id
_entity_poly.type
_entity_poly.pdbx_seq_one_letter_code
_entity_poly.pdbx_strand_id
1 'polypeptide(L)'
;MRIGILGQGLAGTALAWQAHWAGYSVHIFDPGSQDGASWVAAGLINPIVLKRKRLVQDAHHHMATMDRFYARVTSELKTSLFYPGPVYEVLPDGASLRAWEDLALDTAFAPFIGPCHPLPHAALQGEAMGEVLQSRRLRVPHYLAASRSFFAREHHVHSELVTTLTLGDGRVQLQGQALDVCLLAEGYPGKWTESFFGPLPFAPTRGEGLRIAWDGEPITHALHKNIFLLPDGDGRYQAGSTYAWDQLDAGASEAAREEILTKLQGWFTQAVRVENQWVGVRPTMQDRQPRWGWHPAHPHLGYLNGLGSRGALTAPALSQRLLEALETASGS
;
A
#
# COMPACT_ATOMS: atom_id res chain seq x y z
N MET A 1 5.73 -20.76 19.04
CA MET A 1 4.48 -20.87 18.27
C MET A 1 4.83 -20.75 16.78
N ARG A 2 4.21 -21.57 15.93
CA ARG A 2 4.36 -21.55 14.47
C ARG A 2 3.18 -20.80 13.86
N ILE A 3 3.46 -19.68 13.19
CA ILE A 3 2.43 -18.84 12.54
C ILE A 3 2.51 -19.01 11.02
N GLY A 4 1.43 -19.49 10.41
CA GLY A 4 1.27 -19.49 8.96
C GLY A 4 0.67 -18.18 8.49
N ILE A 5 1.19 -17.64 7.39
CA ILE A 5 0.67 -16.43 6.75
C ILE A 5 0.38 -16.75 5.29
N LEU A 6 -0.87 -16.63 4.89
CA LEU A 6 -1.29 -16.86 3.51
C LEU A 6 -1.35 -15.52 2.76
N GLY A 7 -0.46 -15.39 1.78
CA GLY A 7 -0.24 -14.19 0.98
C GLY A 7 0.89 -13.30 1.52
N GLN A 8 1.77 -12.85 0.64
CA GLN A 8 2.92 -11.99 0.95
C GLN A 8 2.85 -10.63 0.20
N GLY A 9 1.65 -10.05 0.15
CA GLY A 9 1.47 -8.64 -0.18
C GLY A 9 1.82 -7.72 1.00
N LEU A 10 1.40 -6.46 0.97
CA LEU A 10 1.64 -5.49 2.05
C LEU A 10 1.12 -5.97 3.42
N ALA A 11 -0.08 -6.58 3.45
CA ALA A 11 -0.67 -7.09 4.69
C ALA A 11 0.14 -8.27 5.25
N GLY A 12 0.36 -9.31 4.45
CA GLY A 12 1.06 -10.52 4.89
C GLY A 12 2.52 -10.25 5.24
N THR A 13 3.21 -9.38 4.50
CA THR A 13 4.58 -8.99 4.84
C THR A 13 4.64 -8.23 6.17
N ALA A 14 3.67 -7.34 6.44
CA ALA A 14 3.62 -6.65 7.73
C ALA A 14 3.33 -7.61 8.90
N LEU A 15 2.42 -8.56 8.71
CA LEU A 15 2.15 -9.64 9.67
C LEU A 15 3.38 -10.51 9.92
N ALA A 16 4.13 -10.85 8.87
CA ALA A 16 5.36 -11.64 8.99
C ALA A 16 6.41 -10.93 9.85
N TRP A 17 6.63 -9.63 9.63
CA TRP A 17 7.55 -8.84 10.45
C TRP A 17 7.10 -8.75 11.91
N GLN A 18 5.82 -8.51 12.19
CA GLN A 18 5.32 -8.46 13.56
C GLN A 18 5.47 -9.82 14.25
N ALA A 19 5.14 -10.93 13.58
CA ALA A 19 5.29 -12.28 14.11
C ALA A 19 6.77 -12.63 14.37
N HIS A 20 7.67 -12.25 13.46
CA HIS A 20 9.11 -12.40 13.65
C HIS A 20 9.60 -11.65 14.90
N TRP A 21 9.19 -10.40 15.07
CA TRP A 21 9.59 -9.59 16.23
C TRP A 21 9.01 -10.08 17.56
N ALA A 22 7.89 -10.77 17.52
CA ALA A 22 7.33 -11.47 18.68
C ALA A 22 8.01 -12.82 18.97
N GLY A 23 9.03 -13.20 18.21
CA GLY A 23 9.80 -14.42 18.41
C GLY A 23 9.12 -15.70 17.90
N TYR A 24 8.12 -15.58 17.03
CA TYR A 24 7.42 -16.73 16.45
C TYR A 24 8.14 -17.31 15.23
N SER A 25 7.97 -18.61 15.01
CA SER A 25 8.39 -19.25 13.76
C SER A 25 7.40 -18.93 12.66
N VAL A 26 7.83 -18.21 11.63
CA VAL A 26 6.98 -17.71 10.54
C VAL A 26 7.03 -18.66 9.36
N HIS A 27 5.85 -19.03 8.84
CA HIS A 27 5.66 -19.81 7.62
C HIS A 27 4.83 -19.00 6.63
N ILE A 28 5.44 -18.53 5.57
CA ILE A 28 4.77 -17.74 4.54
C ILE A 28 4.37 -18.64 3.38
N PHE A 29 3.12 -18.60 2.99
CA PHE A 29 2.56 -19.33 1.85
C PHE A 29 2.16 -18.32 0.78
N ASP A 30 2.96 -18.21 -0.26
CA ASP A 30 2.75 -17.25 -1.35
C ASP A 30 3.50 -17.71 -2.60
N PRO A 31 2.84 -17.86 -3.76
CA PRO A 31 3.48 -18.37 -4.98
C PRO A 31 4.58 -17.45 -5.53
N GLY A 32 4.74 -16.25 -4.98
CA GLY A 32 5.76 -15.30 -5.43
C GLY A 32 5.40 -14.59 -6.73
N SER A 33 4.14 -14.71 -7.19
CA SER A 33 3.66 -13.93 -8.34
C SER A 33 3.76 -12.43 -8.06
N GLN A 34 4.21 -11.68 -9.07
CA GLN A 34 4.31 -10.23 -9.01
C GLN A 34 3.07 -9.53 -9.58
N ASP A 35 1.99 -10.27 -9.82
CA ASP A 35 0.75 -9.74 -10.42
C ASP A 35 -0.21 -9.14 -9.39
N GLY A 36 0.08 -9.30 -8.10
CA GLY A 36 -0.76 -8.78 -7.02
C GLY A 36 -0.76 -7.26 -6.92
N ALA A 37 -1.86 -6.69 -6.42
CA ALA A 37 -2.04 -5.25 -6.24
C ALA A 37 -0.90 -4.55 -5.49
N SER A 38 -0.24 -5.25 -4.58
CA SER A 38 0.89 -4.70 -3.82
C SER A 38 2.12 -4.46 -4.68
N TRP A 39 2.37 -5.30 -5.70
CA TRP A 39 3.54 -5.19 -6.56
C TRP A 39 3.50 -3.97 -7.50
N VAL A 40 2.28 -3.53 -7.87
CA VAL A 40 2.07 -2.34 -8.71
C VAL A 40 1.70 -1.09 -7.90
N ALA A 41 1.71 -1.19 -6.57
CA ALA A 41 1.35 -0.08 -5.71
C ALA A 41 2.38 1.06 -5.80
N ALA A 42 1.89 2.28 -5.93
CA ALA A 42 2.71 3.50 -6.00
C ALA A 42 3.54 3.77 -4.72
N GLY A 43 3.16 3.14 -3.61
CA GLY A 43 3.85 3.26 -2.34
C GLY A 43 3.64 4.60 -1.62
N LEU A 44 2.70 5.42 -2.07
CA LEU A 44 2.42 6.70 -1.45
C LEU A 44 1.85 6.51 -0.03
N ILE A 45 2.51 7.11 0.94
CA ILE A 45 2.08 7.23 2.32
C ILE A 45 1.74 8.69 2.55
N ASN A 46 0.44 8.94 2.73
CA ASN A 46 -0.08 10.29 2.87
C ASN A 46 -1.19 10.29 3.93
N PRO A 47 -1.06 11.07 5.01
CA PRO A 47 -2.07 11.18 6.06
C PRO A 47 -3.34 11.89 5.60
N ILE A 48 -3.31 12.57 4.44
CA ILE A 48 -4.41 13.37 3.91
C ILE A 48 -5.02 12.72 2.67
N VAL A 49 -6.32 12.70 2.58
CA VAL A 49 -7.07 12.42 1.35
C VAL A 49 -7.14 13.73 0.56
N LEU A 50 -6.11 14.06 -0.20
CA LEU A 50 -5.93 15.36 -0.87
C LEU A 50 -7.16 15.80 -1.67
N LYS A 51 -7.72 14.94 -2.52
CA LYS A 51 -8.93 15.23 -3.31
C LYS A 51 -10.15 15.64 -2.47
N ARG A 52 -10.24 15.17 -1.22
CA ARG A 52 -11.40 15.40 -0.33
C ARG A 52 -11.08 16.32 0.83
N LYS A 53 -9.84 16.79 0.94
CA LYS A 53 -9.33 17.61 2.05
C LYS A 53 -9.78 17.07 3.42
N ARG A 54 -9.50 15.78 3.68
CA ARG A 54 -9.81 15.15 4.97
C ARG A 54 -8.67 14.23 5.39
N LEU A 55 -8.47 14.08 6.69
CA LEU A 55 -7.50 13.15 7.23
C LEU A 55 -7.93 11.70 7.02
N VAL A 56 -6.95 10.84 6.90
CA VAL A 56 -7.15 9.40 7.07
C VAL A 56 -7.61 9.16 8.51
N GLN A 57 -8.53 8.21 8.70
CA GLN A 57 -8.93 7.83 10.05
C GLN A 57 -7.69 7.39 10.86
N ASP A 58 -7.60 7.81 12.11
CA ASP A 58 -6.45 7.55 12.99
C ASP A 58 -5.08 7.93 12.39
N ALA A 59 -5.03 8.99 11.55
CA ALA A 59 -3.82 9.38 10.80
C ALA A 59 -2.56 9.46 11.67
N HIS A 60 -2.63 10.13 12.83
CA HIS A 60 -1.48 10.26 13.74
C HIS A 60 -0.96 8.91 14.23
N HIS A 61 -1.86 8.01 14.63
CA HIS A 61 -1.49 6.67 15.08
C HIS A 61 -0.86 5.85 13.94
N HIS A 62 -1.47 5.88 12.75
CA HIS A 62 -0.94 5.17 11.59
C HIS A 62 0.44 5.70 11.18
N MET A 63 0.64 7.02 11.16
CA MET A 63 1.92 7.63 10.80
C MET A 63 3.02 7.25 11.80
N ALA A 64 2.77 7.41 13.11
CA ALA A 64 3.74 7.08 14.14
C ALA A 64 4.10 5.57 14.16
N THR A 65 3.12 4.68 13.94
CA THR A 65 3.35 3.24 13.91
C THR A 65 4.10 2.83 12.64
N MET A 66 3.74 3.39 11.50
CA MET A 66 4.40 3.17 10.22
C MET A 66 5.89 3.59 10.29
N ASP A 67 6.20 4.76 10.84
CA ASP A 67 7.59 5.23 10.97
C ASP A 67 8.44 4.25 11.79
N ARG A 68 7.96 3.82 12.97
CA ARG A 68 8.66 2.82 13.81
C ARG A 68 8.83 1.48 13.09
N PHE A 69 7.77 1.01 12.44
CA PHE A 69 7.75 -0.25 11.72
C PHE A 69 8.80 -0.29 10.60
N TYR A 70 8.73 0.66 9.66
CA TYR A 70 9.67 0.65 8.54
C TYR A 70 11.10 1.02 8.94
N ALA A 71 11.30 1.81 10.00
CA ALA A 71 12.63 2.05 10.55
C ALA A 71 13.27 0.73 11.04
N ARG A 72 12.49 -0.10 11.75
CA ARG A 72 12.96 -1.42 12.23
C ARG A 72 13.24 -2.36 11.05
N VAL A 73 12.33 -2.45 10.08
CA VAL A 73 12.55 -3.26 8.86
C VAL A 73 13.80 -2.80 8.10
N THR A 74 14.00 -1.49 7.92
CA THR A 74 15.19 -0.91 7.28
C THR A 74 16.47 -1.34 7.99
N SER A 75 16.47 -1.31 9.33
CA SER A 75 17.62 -1.73 10.15
C SER A 75 17.94 -3.21 9.95
N GLU A 76 16.94 -4.09 9.92
CA GLU A 76 17.13 -5.53 9.75
C GLU A 76 17.53 -5.91 8.32
N LEU A 77 16.94 -5.28 7.34
CA LEU A 77 17.27 -5.50 5.92
C LEU A 77 18.55 -4.79 5.48
N LYS A 78 19.05 -3.82 6.27
CA LYS A 78 20.22 -2.98 5.93
C LYS A 78 20.10 -2.31 4.56
N THR A 79 18.90 -1.86 4.21
CA THR A 79 18.61 -1.22 2.91
C THR A 79 17.57 -0.13 3.06
N SER A 80 17.68 0.94 2.26
CA SER A 80 16.68 2.01 2.25
C SER A 80 15.39 1.56 1.58
N LEU A 81 14.28 1.71 2.28
CA LEU A 81 12.94 1.33 1.81
C LEU A 81 12.16 2.49 1.19
N PHE A 82 12.62 3.73 1.37
CA PHE A 82 11.91 4.91 0.88
C PHE A 82 12.65 5.59 -0.27
N TYR A 83 11.88 6.17 -1.17
CA TYR A 83 12.39 7.21 -2.04
C TYR A 83 12.65 8.49 -1.22
N PRO A 84 13.61 9.33 -1.62
CA PRO A 84 13.87 10.58 -0.91
C PRO A 84 12.75 11.60 -1.10
N GLY A 85 12.60 12.50 -0.12
CA GLY A 85 11.69 13.64 -0.15
C GLY A 85 10.23 13.33 0.20
N PRO A 86 9.45 14.36 0.50
CA PRO A 86 8.03 14.28 0.73
C PRO A 86 7.22 14.19 -0.58
N VAL A 87 5.91 14.06 -0.44
CA VAL A 87 4.94 14.20 -1.52
C VAL A 87 4.45 15.66 -1.55
N TYR A 88 4.30 16.22 -2.74
CA TYR A 88 3.78 17.57 -2.94
C TYR A 88 2.45 17.53 -3.68
N GLU A 89 1.51 18.37 -3.27
CA GLU A 89 0.28 18.64 -4.03
C GLU A 89 0.51 19.81 -4.95
N VAL A 90 0.33 19.64 -6.25
CA VAL A 90 0.40 20.74 -7.22
C VAL A 90 -0.87 21.57 -7.13
N LEU A 91 -0.72 22.84 -6.84
CA LEU A 91 -1.78 23.83 -6.70
C LEU A 91 -1.94 24.54 -8.06
N PRO A 92 -3.05 24.31 -8.77
CA PRO A 92 -3.18 24.76 -10.16
C PRO A 92 -3.35 26.28 -10.30
N ASP A 93 -3.87 26.95 -9.27
CA ASP A 93 -4.24 28.34 -9.31
C ASP A 93 -4.20 29.00 -7.92
N GLY A 94 -4.33 30.34 -7.88
CA GLY A 94 -4.33 31.09 -6.64
C GLY A 94 -5.49 30.78 -5.68
N ALA A 95 -6.60 30.21 -6.15
CA ALA A 95 -7.68 29.74 -5.28
C ALA A 95 -7.26 28.48 -4.52
N SER A 96 -6.61 27.55 -5.21
CA SER A 96 -6.05 26.34 -4.63
C SER A 96 -4.92 26.66 -3.65
N LEU A 97 -4.09 27.65 -3.95
CA LEU A 97 -3.04 28.13 -3.05
C LEU A 97 -3.63 28.66 -1.74
N ARG A 98 -4.59 29.59 -1.80
CA ARG A 98 -5.28 30.07 -0.59
C ARG A 98 -5.95 28.96 0.20
N ALA A 99 -6.62 28.03 -0.48
CA ALA A 99 -7.25 26.88 0.16
C ALA A 99 -6.25 25.93 0.85
N TRP A 100 -5.00 25.89 0.40
CA TRP A 100 -3.90 25.17 1.06
C TRP A 100 -3.43 25.90 2.29
N GLU A 101 -3.24 27.21 2.19
CA GLU A 101 -2.86 28.09 3.32
C GLU A 101 -3.93 28.08 4.42
N ASP A 102 -5.21 28.15 4.07
CA ASP A 102 -6.33 28.03 5.02
C ASP A 102 -6.32 26.66 5.73
N LEU A 103 -6.01 25.58 5.00
CA LEU A 103 -5.92 24.25 5.58
C LEU A 103 -4.75 24.13 6.58
N ALA A 104 -3.66 24.87 6.37
CA ALA A 104 -2.54 24.94 7.31
C ALA A 104 -2.90 25.60 8.65
N LEU A 105 -3.95 26.43 8.69
CA LEU A 105 -4.47 27.07 9.90
C LEU A 105 -5.41 26.15 10.70
N ASP A 106 -5.93 25.09 10.09
CA ASP A 106 -6.75 24.10 10.80
C ASP A 106 -5.85 23.22 11.69
N THR A 107 -6.11 23.22 12.98
CA THR A 107 -5.29 22.49 13.97
C THR A 107 -5.20 20.99 13.72
N ALA A 108 -6.19 20.38 13.09
CA ALA A 108 -6.19 18.96 12.74
C ALA A 108 -5.24 18.68 11.57
N PHE A 109 -5.11 19.60 10.63
CA PHE A 109 -4.30 19.46 9.43
C PHE A 109 -2.89 20.04 9.57
N ALA A 110 -2.69 21.03 10.42
CA ALA A 110 -1.42 21.73 10.61
C ALA A 110 -0.20 20.81 10.78
N PRO A 111 -0.28 19.64 11.46
CA PRO A 111 0.85 18.70 11.53
C PRO A 111 1.25 18.05 10.19
N PHE A 112 0.40 18.15 9.17
CA PHE A 112 0.56 17.47 7.89
C PHE A 112 0.60 18.43 6.68
N ILE A 113 0.32 19.70 6.88
CA ILE A 113 0.36 20.73 5.84
C ILE A 113 1.62 21.57 6.02
N GLY A 114 2.49 21.51 5.04
CA GLY A 114 3.73 22.25 4.98
C GLY A 114 3.62 23.52 4.12
N PRO A 115 4.74 24.23 3.96
CA PRO A 115 4.80 25.44 3.16
C PRO A 115 4.51 25.18 1.68
N CYS A 116 4.18 26.26 0.98
CA CYS A 116 4.14 26.27 -0.47
C CYS A 116 5.53 26.56 -1.05
N HIS A 117 5.84 25.91 -2.15
CA HIS A 117 7.09 26.06 -2.88
C HIS A 117 6.79 26.41 -4.35
N PRO A 118 7.71 27.08 -5.06
CA PRO A 118 7.65 27.19 -6.51
C PRO A 118 7.59 25.81 -7.16
N LEU A 119 6.99 25.71 -8.34
CA LEU A 119 7.05 24.48 -9.13
C LEU A 119 8.51 24.11 -9.43
N PRO A 120 8.87 22.82 -9.37
CA PRO A 120 10.27 22.39 -9.51
C PRO A 120 10.79 22.49 -10.94
N HIS A 121 9.91 22.75 -11.91
CA HIS A 121 10.28 22.86 -13.31
C HIS A 121 9.28 23.73 -14.10
N ALA A 122 9.79 24.57 -15.01
CA ALA A 122 9.00 25.47 -15.83
C ALA A 122 8.07 24.75 -16.84
N ALA A 123 8.32 23.48 -17.15
CA ALA A 123 7.43 22.67 -17.97
C ALA A 123 6.16 22.23 -17.25
N LEU A 124 6.11 22.33 -15.91
CA LEU A 124 4.94 21.98 -15.12
C LEU A 124 3.94 23.15 -15.08
N GLN A 125 2.66 22.81 -15.19
CA GLN A 125 1.56 23.77 -15.13
C GLN A 125 0.97 23.84 -13.72
N GLY A 126 0.94 25.04 -13.13
CA GLY A 126 0.38 25.33 -11.82
C GLY A 126 0.92 26.62 -11.26
N GLU A 127 0.39 27.04 -10.13
CA GLU A 127 0.80 28.24 -9.38
C GLU A 127 1.97 27.92 -8.42
N ALA A 128 1.82 26.81 -7.67
CA ALA A 128 2.77 26.39 -6.65
C ALA A 128 2.63 24.89 -6.38
N MET A 129 3.46 24.38 -5.47
CA MET A 129 3.26 23.06 -4.86
C MET A 129 3.26 23.16 -3.35
N GLY A 130 2.26 22.56 -2.69
CA GLY A 130 2.15 22.46 -1.23
C GLY A 130 2.81 21.19 -0.72
N GLU A 131 3.64 21.31 0.29
CA GLU A 131 4.32 20.16 0.89
C GLU A 131 3.38 19.40 1.82
N VAL A 132 3.26 18.08 1.63
CA VAL A 132 2.57 17.21 2.58
C VAL A 132 3.59 16.71 3.59
N LEU A 133 3.58 17.31 4.79
CA LEU A 133 4.49 16.93 5.87
C LEU A 133 4.29 15.47 6.29
N GLN A 134 5.36 14.82 6.71
CA GLN A 134 5.42 13.42 7.12
C GLN A 134 5.04 12.42 6.01
N SER A 135 4.65 12.86 4.81
CA SER A 135 4.42 11.96 3.69
C SER A 135 5.70 11.27 3.25
N ARG A 136 5.57 10.07 2.66
CA ARG A 136 6.70 9.27 2.16
C ARG A 136 6.28 8.48 0.93
N ARG A 137 7.25 7.99 0.19
CA ARG A 137 7.04 7.01 -0.87
C ARG A 137 7.84 5.75 -0.58
N LEU A 138 7.14 4.66 -0.25
CA LEU A 138 7.73 3.33 -0.04
C LEU A 138 8.09 2.70 -1.39
N ARG A 139 9.27 2.11 -1.50
CA ARG A 139 9.69 1.26 -2.62
C ARG A 139 9.05 -0.11 -2.48
N VAL A 140 7.73 -0.23 -2.72
CA VAL A 140 6.96 -1.42 -2.39
C VAL A 140 7.53 -2.69 -3.00
N PRO A 141 7.84 -2.78 -4.30
CA PRO A 141 8.45 -3.99 -4.86
C PRO A 141 9.78 -4.36 -4.17
N HIS A 142 10.61 -3.37 -3.85
CA HIS A 142 11.87 -3.60 -3.13
C HIS A 142 11.62 -4.10 -1.69
N TYR A 143 10.68 -3.47 -0.97
CA TYR A 143 10.28 -3.90 0.37
C TYR A 143 9.79 -5.35 0.40
N LEU A 144 8.90 -5.72 -0.54
CA LEU A 144 8.36 -7.08 -0.64
C LEU A 144 9.46 -8.09 -0.99
N ALA A 145 10.29 -7.81 -1.98
CA ALA A 145 11.36 -8.70 -2.43
C ALA A 145 12.44 -8.90 -1.36
N ALA A 146 12.89 -7.80 -0.73
CA ALA A 146 13.90 -7.85 0.33
C ALA A 146 13.37 -8.60 1.57
N SER A 147 12.10 -8.35 1.96
CA SER A 147 11.46 -9.08 3.05
C SER A 147 11.31 -10.57 2.71
N ARG A 148 10.89 -10.93 1.49
CA ARG A 148 10.82 -12.33 1.06
C ARG A 148 12.18 -13.03 1.16
N SER A 149 13.24 -12.36 0.71
CA SER A 149 14.61 -12.88 0.79
C SER A 149 15.07 -13.05 2.23
N PHE A 150 14.70 -12.13 3.13
CA PHE A 150 14.96 -12.26 4.58
C PHE A 150 14.24 -13.47 5.15
N PHE A 151 12.93 -13.59 4.96
CA PHE A 151 12.15 -14.70 5.50
C PHE A 151 12.55 -16.06 4.91
N ALA A 152 13.00 -16.12 3.67
CA ALA A 152 13.52 -17.36 3.08
C ALA A 152 14.83 -17.85 3.73
N ARG A 153 15.61 -16.96 4.35
CA ARG A 153 16.83 -17.34 5.10
C ARG A 153 16.56 -17.65 6.56
N GLU A 154 15.72 -16.88 7.21
CA GLU A 154 15.52 -16.91 8.66
C GLU A 154 14.30 -17.76 9.10
N HIS A 155 13.39 -18.04 8.16
CA HIS A 155 12.12 -18.71 8.39
C HIS A 155 11.75 -19.64 7.21
N HIS A 156 10.45 -19.89 7.01
CA HIS A 156 9.97 -20.79 5.98
C HIS A 156 9.11 -20.05 4.95
N VAL A 157 9.50 -20.09 3.69
CA VAL A 157 8.72 -19.56 2.57
C VAL A 157 8.34 -20.71 1.64
N HIS A 158 7.02 -20.92 1.49
CA HIS A 158 6.41 -21.91 0.62
C HIS A 158 5.90 -21.21 -0.62
N SER A 159 6.49 -21.51 -1.78
CA SER A 159 6.17 -20.86 -3.06
C SER A 159 5.09 -21.60 -3.86
N GLU A 160 4.35 -22.47 -3.22
CA GLU A 160 3.27 -23.23 -3.83
C GLU A 160 1.93 -22.50 -3.67
N LEU A 161 1.04 -22.67 -4.66
CA LEU A 161 -0.34 -22.22 -4.52
C LEU A 161 -1.04 -23.06 -3.45
N VAL A 162 -1.66 -22.38 -2.49
CA VAL A 162 -2.42 -23.05 -1.44
C VAL A 162 -3.73 -23.59 -2.00
N THR A 163 -3.88 -24.91 -1.96
CA THR A 163 -5.09 -25.63 -2.38
C THR A 163 -5.83 -26.30 -1.22
N THR A 164 -5.15 -26.47 -0.06
CA THR A 164 -5.74 -27.11 1.12
C THR A 164 -5.48 -26.28 2.38
N LEU A 165 -6.56 -25.98 3.09
CA LEU A 165 -6.58 -25.43 4.43
C LEU A 165 -7.66 -26.14 5.23
N THR A 166 -7.26 -26.79 6.33
CA THR A 166 -8.19 -27.50 7.21
C THR A 166 -7.98 -27.09 8.66
N LEU A 167 -9.05 -27.13 9.43
CA LEU A 167 -9.07 -26.82 10.86
C LEU A 167 -9.35 -28.11 11.63
N GLY A 168 -8.58 -28.39 12.69
CA GLY A 168 -8.78 -29.57 13.54
C GLY A 168 -7.90 -29.52 14.78
N ASP A 169 -8.40 -30.11 15.88
CA ASP A 169 -7.69 -30.33 17.16
C ASP A 169 -6.87 -29.13 17.67
N GLY A 170 -7.42 -27.90 17.57
CA GLY A 170 -6.78 -26.68 18.04
C GLY A 170 -5.60 -26.24 17.18
N ARG A 171 -5.49 -26.72 15.92
CA ARG A 171 -4.44 -26.37 14.97
C ARG A 171 -5.02 -26.10 13.58
N VAL A 172 -4.22 -25.40 12.77
CA VAL A 172 -4.50 -25.18 11.36
C VAL A 172 -3.53 -26.02 10.53
N GLN A 173 -4.07 -26.72 9.54
CA GLN A 173 -3.25 -27.42 8.54
C GLN A 173 -3.31 -26.64 7.22
N LEU A 174 -2.17 -26.16 6.75
CA LEU A 174 -2.04 -25.44 5.50
C LEU A 174 -1.04 -26.18 4.60
N GLN A 175 -1.50 -26.72 3.45
CA GLN A 175 -0.69 -27.56 2.56
C GLN A 175 0.06 -28.69 3.31
N GLY A 176 -0.62 -29.36 4.25
CA GLY A 176 -0.04 -30.43 5.08
C GLY A 176 0.89 -29.94 6.21
N GLN A 177 1.18 -28.67 6.30
CA GLN A 177 1.95 -28.10 7.42
C GLN A 177 1.04 -27.80 8.60
N ALA A 178 1.35 -28.39 9.76
CA ALA A 178 0.63 -28.14 10.99
C ALA A 178 1.15 -26.84 11.64
N LEU A 179 0.26 -25.89 11.84
CA LEU A 179 0.52 -24.55 12.37
C LEU A 179 -0.30 -24.32 13.64
N ASP A 180 0.27 -23.57 14.56
CA ASP A 180 -0.45 -23.19 15.79
C ASP A 180 -1.46 -22.07 15.52
N VAL A 181 -1.18 -21.20 14.54
CA VAL A 181 -2.04 -20.09 14.09
C VAL A 181 -1.90 -19.90 12.57
N CYS A 182 -2.96 -19.52 11.90
CA CYS A 182 -2.95 -19.10 10.50
C CYS A 182 -3.57 -17.71 10.33
N LEU A 183 -2.90 -16.84 9.57
CA LEU A 183 -3.32 -15.49 9.25
C LEU A 183 -3.54 -15.36 7.74
N LEU A 184 -4.78 -15.07 7.32
CA LEU A 184 -5.15 -14.91 5.92
C LEU A 184 -4.94 -13.47 5.48
N ALA A 185 -4.08 -13.25 4.49
CA ALA A 185 -3.70 -11.93 3.96
C ALA A 185 -3.69 -11.90 2.42
N GLU A 186 -4.69 -12.55 1.81
CA GLU A 186 -4.74 -12.90 0.38
C GLU A 186 -5.03 -11.71 -0.54
N GLY A 187 -5.53 -10.60 -0.02
CA GLY A 187 -6.07 -9.52 -0.85
C GLY A 187 -7.41 -9.91 -1.50
N TYR A 188 -7.65 -9.44 -2.74
CA TYR A 188 -8.86 -9.77 -3.50
C TYR A 188 -8.57 -10.92 -4.48
N PRO A 189 -9.49 -11.90 -4.66
CA PRO A 189 -10.85 -11.97 -4.09
C PRO A 189 -10.95 -12.50 -2.66
N GLY A 190 -9.87 -12.96 -2.03
CA GLY A 190 -9.90 -13.43 -0.64
C GLY A 190 -10.65 -14.74 -0.43
N LYS A 191 -10.42 -15.71 -1.30
CA LYS A 191 -11.15 -17.00 -1.34
C LYS A 191 -11.20 -17.72 0.01
N TRP A 192 -10.07 -17.86 0.69
CA TRP A 192 -9.99 -18.54 1.97
C TRP A 192 -10.61 -17.71 3.09
N THR A 193 -10.38 -16.39 3.06
CA THR A 193 -11.00 -15.49 4.03
C THR A 193 -12.53 -15.59 3.96
N GLU A 194 -13.12 -15.52 2.77
CA GLU A 194 -14.56 -15.63 2.60
C GLU A 194 -15.10 -17.03 2.96
N SER A 195 -14.34 -18.08 2.73
CA SER A 195 -14.75 -19.45 3.06
C SER A 195 -14.91 -19.66 4.57
N PHE A 196 -14.17 -18.97 5.40
CA PHE A 196 -14.21 -19.13 6.86
C PHE A 196 -14.96 -18.01 7.56
N PHE A 197 -14.84 -16.78 7.11
CA PHE A 197 -15.43 -15.60 7.77
C PHE A 197 -16.74 -15.13 7.11
N GLY A 198 -17.16 -15.78 6.02
CA GLY A 198 -18.26 -15.35 5.19
C GLY A 198 -17.91 -14.21 4.23
N PRO A 199 -18.85 -13.76 3.40
CA PRO A 199 -18.62 -12.75 2.38
C PRO A 199 -18.10 -11.44 2.98
N LEU A 200 -16.98 -10.98 2.48
CA LEU A 200 -16.46 -9.66 2.84
C LEU A 200 -17.12 -8.58 1.96
N PRO A 201 -17.42 -7.39 2.52
CA PRO A 201 -18.05 -6.31 1.76
C PRO A 201 -17.04 -5.63 0.82
N PHE A 202 -16.47 -6.40 -0.11
CA PHE A 202 -15.58 -5.87 -1.11
C PHE A 202 -16.30 -4.95 -2.10
N ALA A 203 -15.65 -3.84 -2.42
CA ALA A 203 -15.89 -2.98 -3.57
C ALA A 203 -14.55 -2.78 -4.28
N PRO A 204 -14.01 -3.83 -4.90
CA PRO A 204 -12.69 -3.81 -5.48
C PRO A 204 -12.61 -2.74 -6.56
N THR A 205 -11.44 -2.14 -6.69
CA THR A 205 -11.23 -1.05 -7.63
C THR A 205 -10.02 -1.34 -8.50
N ARG A 206 -10.26 -1.55 -9.78
CA ARG A 206 -9.21 -1.67 -10.77
C ARG A 206 -8.55 -0.32 -10.99
N GLY A 207 -7.23 -0.29 -11.01
CA GLY A 207 -6.45 0.90 -11.30
C GLY A 207 -5.36 0.60 -12.30
N GLU A 208 -5.19 1.50 -13.24
CA GLU A 208 -4.12 1.46 -14.22
C GLU A 208 -3.21 2.67 -14.08
N GLY A 209 -1.97 2.50 -14.45
CA GLY A 209 -0.99 3.57 -14.50
C GLY A 209 0.00 3.37 -15.63
N LEU A 210 0.71 4.43 -15.97
CA LEU A 210 1.71 4.43 -17.01
C LEU A 210 3.11 4.57 -16.40
N ARG A 211 4.06 3.89 -17.01
CA ARG A 211 5.48 4.24 -16.91
C ARG A 211 5.81 5.12 -18.11
N ILE A 212 6.25 6.34 -17.84
CA ILE A 212 6.55 7.34 -18.86
C ILE A 212 8.00 7.78 -18.76
N ALA A 213 8.54 8.24 -19.86
CA ALA A 213 9.79 8.97 -19.92
C ALA A 213 9.55 10.38 -20.46
N TRP A 214 10.33 11.32 -19.93
CA TRP A 214 10.36 12.70 -20.35
C TRP A 214 11.81 13.14 -20.48
N ASP A 215 12.16 13.72 -21.62
CA ASP A 215 13.54 14.05 -22.00
C ASP A 215 14.00 15.44 -21.52
N GLY A 216 13.17 16.15 -20.73
CA GLY A 216 13.52 17.42 -20.12
C GLY A 216 14.37 17.25 -18.87
N GLU A 217 14.68 18.36 -18.20
CA GLU A 217 15.39 18.35 -16.92
C GLU A 217 14.62 17.52 -15.87
N PRO A 218 15.28 16.58 -15.17
CA PRO A 218 14.60 15.63 -14.32
C PRO A 218 13.81 16.27 -13.16
N ILE A 219 12.52 15.90 -13.03
CA ILE A 219 11.70 16.24 -11.88
C ILE A 219 11.95 15.18 -10.79
N THR A 220 12.55 15.60 -9.69
CA THR A 220 12.92 14.71 -8.58
C THR A 220 11.86 14.59 -7.50
N HIS A 221 10.81 15.41 -7.57
CA HIS A 221 9.74 15.50 -6.58
C HIS A 221 8.61 14.52 -6.88
N ALA A 222 8.11 13.84 -5.84
CA ALA A 222 6.87 13.08 -5.93
C ALA A 222 5.68 14.06 -5.91
N LEU A 223 5.00 14.19 -7.03
CA LEU A 223 3.93 15.16 -7.24
C LEU A 223 2.56 14.49 -7.31
N HIS A 224 1.55 15.15 -6.77
CA HIS A 224 0.14 14.79 -6.89
C HIS A 224 -0.68 16.00 -7.36
N LYS A 225 -1.69 15.75 -8.19
CA LYS A 225 -2.74 16.68 -8.60
C LYS A 225 -4.03 15.87 -8.76
N ASN A 226 -4.48 15.61 -9.93
CA ASN A 226 -5.59 14.67 -10.18
C ASN A 226 -5.13 13.20 -10.27
N ILE A 227 -3.87 13.02 -10.57
CA ILE A 227 -3.12 11.77 -10.56
C ILE A 227 -1.77 12.03 -9.87
N PHE A 228 -1.01 10.99 -9.61
CA PHE A 228 0.38 11.15 -9.18
C PHE A 228 1.35 11.15 -10.36
N LEU A 229 2.46 11.84 -10.20
CA LEU A 229 3.66 11.77 -11.02
C LEU A 229 4.83 11.48 -10.08
N LEU A 230 5.41 10.29 -10.18
CA LEU A 230 6.40 9.78 -9.24
C LEU A 230 7.71 9.46 -9.96
N PRO A 231 8.83 10.11 -9.61
CA PRO A 231 10.11 9.84 -10.25
C PRO A 231 10.60 8.42 -9.95
N ASP A 232 11.07 7.73 -10.99
CA ASP A 232 11.70 6.40 -10.92
C ASP A 232 13.20 6.45 -11.28
N GLY A 233 13.77 7.65 -11.40
CA GLY A 233 15.16 7.90 -11.85
C GLY A 233 15.27 8.00 -13.37
N ASP A 234 16.38 8.56 -13.82
CA ASP A 234 16.78 8.64 -15.24
C ASP A 234 15.70 9.22 -16.18
N GLY A 235 14.98 10.26 -15.75
CA GLY A 235 13.89 10.86 -16.54
C GLY A 235 12.66 9.97 -16.71
N ARG A 236 12.54 8.90 -15.92
CA ARG A 236 11.38 7.99 -15.89
C ARG A 236 10.49 8.29 -14.72
N TYR A 237 9.19 8.09 -14.94
CA TYR A 237 8.16 8.37 -13.96
C TYR A 237 7.04 7.32 -14.00
N GLN A 238 6.41 7.10 -12.84
CA GLN A 238 5.11 6.46 -12.77
C GLN A 238 4.05 7.53 -12.73
N ALA A 239 3.06 7.44 -13.60
CA ALA A 239 1.90 8.34 -13.67
C ALA A 239 0.61 7.55 -13.49
N GLY A 240 -0.31 8.05 -12.69
CA GLY A 240 -1.58 7.36 -12.43
C GLY A 240 -2.28 7.84 -11.17
N SER A 241 -3.32 7.17 -10.79
CA SER A 241 -3.90 6.02 -11.44
C SER A 241 -5.36 6.27 -11.79
N THR A 242 -5.89 5.43 -12.67
CA THR A 242 -7.33 5.39 -12.93
C THR A 242 -8.09 4.66 -11.82
N TYR A 243 -9.42 4.74 -11.87
CA TYR A 243 -10.34 4.04 -10.98
C TYR A 243 -11.50 3.50 -11.82
N ALA A 244 -11.61 2.16 -11.91
CA ALA A 244 -12.72 1.46 -12.53
C ALA A 244 -13.26 0.39 -11.55
N TRP A 245 -14.56 0.13 -11.63
CA TRP A 245 -15.27 -0.81 -10.74
C TRP A 245 -15.78 -2.03 -11.50
N ASP A 246 -15.63 -2.03 -12.79
CA ASP A 246 -15.98 -3.09 -13.73
C ASP A 246 -14.73 -3.71 -14.36
N GLN A 247 -14.91 -4.82 -15.08
CA GLN A 247 -13.85 -5.52 -15.82
C GLN A 247 -12.57 -5.73 -14.99
N LEU A 248 -12.73 -6.20 -13.75
CA LEU A 248 -11.62 -6.31 -12.80
C LEU A 248 -10.49 -7.24 -13.29
N ASP A 249 -10.83 -8.27 -14.06
CA ASP A 249 -9.89 -9.25 -14.60
C ASP A 249 -9.32 -8.86 -15.97
N ALA A 250 -9.73 -7.70 -16.53
CA ALA A 250 -9.22 -7.25 -17.81
C ALA A 250 -7.77 -6.77 -17.71
N GLY A 251 -7.00 -6.98 -18.75
CA GLY A 251 -5.66 -6.41 -18.91
C GLY A 251 -5.67 -4.88 -19.06
N ALA A 252 -4.54 -4.29 -19.38
CA ALA A 252 -4.41 -2.87 -19.63
C ALA A 252 -5.32 -2.40 -20.77
N SER A 253 -5.96 -1.23 -20.60
CA SER A 253 -6.95 -0.69 -21.54
C SER A 253 -6.48 0.60 -22.20
N GLU A 254 -6.81 0.78 -23.48
CA GLU A 254 -6.50 2.05 -24.18
C GLU A 254 -7.26 3.22 -23.57
N ALA A 255 -8.50 3.02 -23.13
CA ALA A 255 -9.27 4.07 -22.45
C ALA A 255 -8.59 4.62 -21.19
N ALA A 256 -8.02 3.74 -20.36
CA ALA A 256 -7.26 4.17 -19.18
C ALA A 256 -5.95 4.88 -19.56
N ARG A 257 -5.30 4.44 -20.64
CA ARG A 257 -4.11 5.10 -21.18
C ARG A 257 -4.44 6.52 -21.64
N GLU A 258 -5.48 6.68 -22.42
CA GLU A 258 -5.95 8.01 -22.90
C GLU A 258 -6.35 8.92 -21.74
N GLU A 259 -7.07 8.39 -20.74
CA GLU A 259 -7.44 9.14 -19.54
C GLU A 259 -6.21 9.70 -18.82
N ILE A 260 -5.16 8.87 -18.62
CA ILE A 260 -3.94 9.30 -17.95
C ILE A 260 -3.17 10.31 -18.79
N LEU A 261 -3.04 10.08 -20.11
CA LEU A 261 -2.36 11.00 -21.02
C LEU A 261 -3.06 12.34 -21.08
N THR A 262 -4.39 12.36 -21.12
CA THR A 262 -5.19 13.61 -21.07
C THR A 262 -4.93 14.39 -19.78
N LYS A 263 -4.87 13.70 -18.64
CA LYS A 263 -4.53 14.33 -17.35
C LYS A 263 -3.09 14.85 -17.34
N LEU A 264 -2.14 14.14 -17.95
CA LEU A 264 -0.75 14.57 -18.07
C LEU A 264 -0.57 15.82 -18.95
N GLN A 265 -1.42 16.03 -19.96
CA GLN A 265 -1.43 17.27 -20.74
C GLN A 265 -1.69 18.52 -19.88
N GLY A 266 -2.43 18.37 -18.77
CA GLY A 266 -2.60 19.44 -17.77
C GLY A 266 -1.42 19.59 -16.80
N TRP A 267 -0.37 18.80 -16.94
CA TRP A 267 0.84 18.86 -16.12
C TRP A 267 2.04 19.42 -16.90
N PHE A 268 2.22 18.97 -18.15
CA PHE A 268 3.37 19.25 -18.97
C PHE A 268 3.02 20.12 -20.16
N THR A 269 3.91 21.05 -20.49
CA THR A 269 3.85 21.82 -21.74
C THR A 269 4.39 21.02 -22.95
N GLN A 270 5.02 19.87 -22.69
CA GLN A 270 5.65 19.01 -23.69
C GLN A 270 5.05 17.60 -23.66
N ALA A 271 5.17 16.87 -24.76
CA ALA A 271 4.73 15.48 -24.83
C ALA A 271 5.64 14.56 -24.01
N VAL A 272 5.03 13.53 -23.41
CA VAL A 272 5.71 12.45 -22.71
C VAL A 272 5.68 11.17 -23.54
N ARG A 273 6.69 10.31 -23.40
CA ARG A 273 6.76 9.01 -24.06
C ARG A 273 6.29 7.91 -23.11
N VAL A 274 5.30 7.12 -23.51
CA VAL A 274 4.83 5.97 -22.73
C VAL A 274 5.74 4.79 -23.01
N GLU A 275 6.30 4.20 -21.94
CA GLU A 275 7.15 3.02 -22.00
C GLU A 275 6.41 1.73 -21.63
N ASN A 276 5.49 1.80 -20.65
CA ASN A 276 4.71 0.64 -20.21
C ASN A 276 3.40 1.08 -19.56
N GLN A 277 2.47 0.14 -19.41
CA GLN A 277 1.21 0.29 -18.69
C GLN A 277 1.04 -0.86 -17.72
N TRP A 278 0.63 -0.59 -16.51
CA TRP A 278 0.37 -1.58 -15.47
C TRP A 278 -1.07 -1.53 -14.97
N VAL A 279 -1.52 -2.67 -14.45
CA VAL A 279 -2.87 -2.85 -13.90
C VAL A 279 -2.78 -3.48 -12.52
N GLY A 280 -3.69 -3.12 -11.62
CA GLY A 280 -3.85 -3.80 -10.34
C GLY A 280 -5.25 -3.60 -9.77
N VAL A 281 -5.75 -4.63 -9.08
CA VAL A 281 -7.06 -4.60 -8.42
C VAL A 281 -6.86 -4.36 -6.93
N ARG A 282 -7.25 -3.17 -6.47
CA ARG A 282 -7.17 -2.82 -5.05
C ARG A 282 -8.24 -3.56 -4.27
N PRO A 283 -7.89 -4.27 -3.20
CA PRO A 283 -8.86 -4.90 -2.30
C PRO A 283 -9.54 -3.83 -1.44
N THR A 284 -10.44 -3.07 -2.04
CA THR A 284 -11.16 -1.99 -1.36
C THR A 284 -12.46 -2.52 -0.78
N MET A 285 -12.78 -2.15 0.45
CA MET A 285 -14.08 -2.41 1.07
C MET A 285 -15.09 -1.30 0.73
N GLN A 286 -16.37 -1.58 0.82
CA GLN A 286 -17.47 -0.63 0.51
C GLN A 286 -17.36 0.67 1.32
N ASP A 287 -17.07 0.57 2.62
CA ASP A 287 -16.86 1.70 3.51
C ASP A 287 -15.42 2.23 3.53
N ARG A 288 -14.53 1.62 2.72
CA ARG A 288 -13.10 1.92 2.62
C ARG A 288 -12.30 1.70 3.90
N GLN A 289 -12.82 0.89 4.83
CA GLN A 289 -12.12 0.50 6.04
C GLN A 289 -11.57 -0.93 5.87
N PRO A 290 -10.30 -1.16 6.21
CA PRO A 290 -9.73 -2.51 6.27
C PRO A 290 -10.54 -3.41 7.21
N ARG A 291 -10.48 -4.70 6.96
CA ARG A 291 -11.08 -5.73 7.81
C ARG A 291 -9.98 -6.61 8.38
N TRP A 292 -10.08 -6.86 9.67
CA TRP A 292 -9.18 -7.77 10.39
C TRP A 292 -9.91 -8.36 11.60
N GLY A 293 -9.46 -9.50 12.06
CA GLY A 293 -10.00 -10.12 13.24
C GLY A 293 -9.68 -11.60 13.34
N TRP A 294 -10.15 -12.18 14.42
CA TRP A 294 -10.04 -13.59 14.74
C TRP A 294 -11.37 -14.29 14.54
N HIS A 295 -11.33 -15.57 14.12
CA HIS A 295 -12.53 -16.34 13.90
C HIS A 295 -13.18 -16.70 15.24
N PRO A 296 -14.51 -16.45 15.43
CA PRO A 296 -15.16 -16.60 16.73
C PRO A 296 -15.17 -18.04 17.25
N ALA A 297 -15.25 -19.04 16.37
CA ALA A 297 -15.22 -20.47 16.73
C ALA A 297 -13.85 -21.13 16.56
N HIS A 298 -12.91 -20.48 15.88
CA HIS A 298 -11.56 -21.01 15.60
C HIS A 298 -10.49 -19.97 15.96
N PRO A 299 -10.14 -19.82 17.25
CA PRO A 299 -9.24 -18.76 17.71
C PRO A 299 -7.81 -18.82 17.13
N HIS A 300 -7.47 -19.91 16.43
CA HIS A 300 -6.21 -20.09 15.72
C HIS A 300 -6.24 -19.59 14.26
N LEU A 301 -7.38 -19.04 13.82
CA LEU A 301 -7.54 -18.49 12.47
C LEU A 301 -7.87 -16.99 12.54
N GLY A 302 -7.03 -16.17 11.94
CA GLY A 302 -7.24 -14.73 11.83
C GLY A 302 -7.08 -14.23 10.40
N TYR A 303 -7.46 -12.99 10.14
CA TYR A 303 -7.26 -12.37 8.83
C TYR A 303 -6.99 -10.88 8.91
N LEU A 304 -6.33 -10.36 7.89
CA LEU A 304 -6.16 -8.94 7.60
C LEU A 304 -6.32 -8.71 6.11
N ASN A 305 -7.36 -7.99 5.71
CA ASN A 305 -7.65 -7.74 4.30
C ASN A 305 -8.28 -6.36 4.08
N GLY A 306 -8.48 -5.98 2.81
CA GLY A 306 -9.21 -4.76 2.46
C GLY A 306 -8.43 -3.46 2.61
N LEU A 307 -7.11 -3.49 2.54
CA LEU A 307 -6.25 -2.30 2.73
C LEU A 307 -6.44 -1.21 1.65
N GLY A 308 -7.10 -1.55 0.54
CA GLY A 308 -7.39 -0.62 -0.57
C GLY A 308 -6.13 0.04 -1.12
N SER A 309 -6.14 1.36 -1.23
CA SER A 309 -5.00 2.15 -1.74
C SER A 309 -4.02 2.60 -0.65
N ARG A 310 -4.20 2.20 0.62
CA ARG A 310 -3.42 2.70 1.76
C ARG A 310 -2.64 1.63 2.50
N GLY A 311 -2.41 0.49 1.90
CA GLY A 311 -1.73 -0.63 2.54
C GLY A 311 -0.36 -0.27 3.12
N ALA A 312 0.42 0.56 2.44
CA ALA A 312 1.72 1.00 2.95
C ALA A 312 1.63 1.80 4.26
N LEU A 313 0.54 2.56 4.47
CA LEU A 313 0.29 3.31 5.69
C LEU A 313 -0.34 2.44 6.79
N THR A 314 -1.35 1.65 6.45
CA THR A 314 -2.23 1.04 7.46
C THR A 314 -1.82 -0.38 7.85
N ALA A 315 -1.13 -1.13 6.99
CA ALA A 315 -0.70 -2.50 7.30
C ALA A 315 0.15 -2.60 8.59
N PRO A 316 1.12 -1.69 8.86
CA PRO A 316 1.90 -1.76 10.09
C PRO A 316 1.06 -1.75 11.38
N ALA A 317 0.15 -0.80 11.51
CA ALA A 317 -0.67 -0.67 12.71
C ALA A 317 -1.71 -1.79 12.85
N LEU A 318 -2.30 -2.21 11.73
CA LEU A 318 -3.33 -3.27 11.75
C LEU A 318 -2.72 -4.65 12.01
N SER A 319 -1.55 -4.93 11.45
CA SER A 319 -0.81 -6.17 11.75
C SER A 319 -0.38 -6.23 13.22
N GLN A 320 0.08 -5.12 13.79
CA GLN A 320 0.41 -5.03 15.20
C GLN A 320 -0.82 -5.33 16.07
N ARG A 321 -1.95 -4.65 15.84
CA ARG A 321 -3.21 -4.87 16.59
C ARG A 321 -3.69 -6.31 16.51
N LEU A 322 -3.56 -6.95 15.34
CA LEU A 322 -3.99 -8.35 15.19
C LEU A 322 -3.12 -9.29 16.01
N LEU A 323 -1.81 -9.10 16.06
CA LEU A 323 -0.90 -9.93 16.87
C LEU A 323 -1.05 -9.68 18.37
N GLU A 324 -1.21 -8.42 18.81
CA GLU A 324 -1.49 -8.06 20.21
C GLU A 324 -2.77 -8.75 20.73
N ALA A 325 -3.81 -8.84 19.88
CA ALA A 325 -5.04 -9.55 20.23
C ALA A 325 -4.83 -11.07 20.41
N LEU A 326 -3.88 -11.68 19.67
CA LEU A 326 -3.49 -13.08 19.86
C LEU A 326 -2.81 -13.30 21.23
N GLU A 327 -1.89 -12.42 21.59
CA GLU A 327 -1.13 -12.52 22.84
C GLU A 327 -2.04 -12.40 24.07
N THR A 328 -3.01 -11.49 24.00
CA THR A 328 -4.00 -11.28 25.07
C THR A 328 -4.92 -12.51 25.26
N ALA A 329 -5.30 -13.16 24.18
CA ALA A 329 -6.14 -14.36 24.23
C ALA A 329 -5.37 -15.60 24.69
N SER A 330 -4.05 -15.65 24.50
CA SER A 330 -3.17 -16.78 24.89
C SER A 330 -2.65 -16.68 26.32
N GLY A 331 -2.73 -15.50 26.96
CA GLY A 331 -2.28 -15.24 28.34
C GLY A 331 -3.38 -15.30 29.40
N SER A 332 -4.62 -15.54 28.99
CA SER A 332 -5.79 -15.75 29.85
C SER A 332 -6.16 -17.24 29.91
#